data_bee31af1cff7f3bc85910b846805d9f0
#
_entry.id   bee31af1cff7f3bc85910b846805d9f0
#
_cell.length_a   1.000
_cell.length_b   1.000
_cell.length_c   1.000
_cell.angle_alpha   90.00
_cell.angle_beta   90.00
_cell.angle_gamma   90.00
#
_symmetry.space_group_name_H-M   'P 1'
#
loop_
_entity.id
_entity.type
_entity.pdbx_description
1 polymer ?
#
loop_
_entity_poly.entity_id
_entity_poly.type
_entity_poly.pdbx_seq_one_letter_code
_entity_poly.pdbx_strand_id
1 'polypeptide(L)'
;MKVLSIKFYIAKIEIIYREIMDMPSTTCARENQMRESTIEKHLVKVVRESGGLAIKLVSPGWAGIPDRLILMPGGRLAFVELKALGHTLRPLQVRRKRQLEALGFSVYYVDSVMQIGGMISEICAS
;
A
#
# COMPACT_ATOMS: atom_id res chain seq x y z
N MET A 1 9.72 8.84 22.93
CA MET A 1 8.89 9.20 21.78
C MET A 1 8.73 8.10 20.74
N LYS A 2 9.78 7.36 20.37
CA LYS A 2 9.69 6.24 19.41
C LYS A 2 8.83 5.06 19.89
N VAL A 3 8.77 4.77 21.19
CA VAL A 3 8.03 3.65 21.78
C VAL A 3 6.51 3.85 21.74
N LEU A 4 6.02 5.08 21.92
CA LEU A 4 4.59 5.43 21.81
C LEU A 4 4.08 5.32 20.37
N SER A 5 4.92 5.64 19.39
CA SER A 5 4.63 5.49 17.98
C SER A 5 4.43 4.01 17.60
N ILE A 6 5.29 3.13 18.07
CA ILE A 6 5.21 1.68 17.80
C ILE A 6 3.95 1.07 18.41
N LYS A 7 3.60 1.40 19.67
CA LYS A 7 2.37 0.92 20.33
C LYS A 7 1.11 1.39 19.59
N PHE A 8 1.11 2.63 19.10
CA PHE A 8 0.01 3.18 18.34
C PHE A 8 -0.14 2.49 16.97
N TYR A 9 0.96 2.13 16.32
CA TYR A 9 0.96 1.35 15.08
C TYR A 9 0.50 -0.08 15.28
N ILE A 10 0.95 -0.75 16.34
CA ILE A 10 0.54 -2.12 16.67
C ILE A 10 -0.98 -2.16 16.96
N ALA A 11 -1.51 -1.22 17.74
CA ALA A 11 -2.95 -1.13 18.00
C ALA A 11 -3.77 -0.91 16.72
N LYS A 12 -3.28 -0.10 15.78
CA LYS A 12 -3.93 0.10 14.48
C LYS A 12 -3.87 -1.15 13.59
N ILE A 13 -2.76 -1.85 13.58
CA ILE A 13 -2.60 -3.12 12.86
C ILE A 13 -3.55 -4.17 13.43
N GLU A 14 -3.74 -4.25 14.75
CA GLU A 14 -4.70 -5.16 15.38
C GLU A 14 -6.14 -4.85 15.02
N ILE A 15 -6.52 -3.58 14.94
CA ILE A 15 -7.87 -3.16 14.50
C ILE A 15 -8.10 -3.57 13.06
N ILE A 16 -7.14 -3.33 12.17
CA ILE A 16 -7.21 -3.73 10.76
C ILE A 16 -7.28 -5.25 10.63
N TYR A 17 -6.50 -5.97 11.41
CA TYR A 17 -6.51 -7.44 11.44
C TYR A 17 -7.88 -7.99 11.88
N ARG A 18 -8.52 -7.37 12.89
CA ARG A 18 -9.88 -7.72 13.34
C ARG A 18 -10.92 -7.44 12.26
N GLU A 19 -10.88 -6.26 11.61
CA GLU A 19 -11.78 -5.92 10.51
C GLU A 19 -11.67 -6.91 9.34
N ILE A 20 -10.47 -7.41 9.05
CA ILE A 20 -10.22 -8.43 8.02
C ILE A 20 -10.73 -9.81 8.47
N MET A 21 -10.53 -10.19 9.73
CA MET A 21 -10.94 -11.49 10.27
C MET A 21 -12.44 -11.60 10.51
N ASP A 22 -13.13 -10.49 10.78
CA ASP A 22 -14.59 -10.42 10.93
C ASP A 22 -15.34 -10.34 9.59
N MET A 23 -14.62 -10.36 8.46
CA MET A 23 -15.26 -10.52 7.15
C MET A 23 -15.91 -11.90 7.06
N PRO A 24 -17.20 -11.97 6.70
CA PRO A 24 -17.89 -13.27 6.59
C PRO A 24 -17.20 -14.15 5.55
N SER A 25 -16.83 -15.35 5.96
CA SER A 25 -16.28 -16.39 5.11
C SER A 25 -17.35 -16.88 4.14
N THR A 26 -17.59 -16.14 3.09
CA THR A 26 -18.47 -16.56 2.00
C THR A 26 -17.64 -17.12 0.86
N THR A 27 -17.63 -18.46 0.82
CA THR A 27 -17.40 -19.33 -0.33
C THR A 27 -16.32 -18.94 -1.34
N CYS A 28 -15.37 -19.80 -1.44
CA CYS A 28 -14.14 -19.92 -2.23
C CYS A 28 -14.14 -19.40 -3.69
N ALA A 29 -15.28 -19.05 -4.26
CA ALA A 29 -15.39 -18.59 -5.66
C ALA A 29 -15.51 -17.06 -5.80
N ARG A 30 -15.81 -16.33 -4.70
CA ARG A 30 -15.92 -14.86 -4.70
C ARG A 30 -14.72 -14.14 -4.12
N GLU A 31 -13.84 -14.85 -3.44
CA GLU A 31 -12.61 -14.30 -2.84
C GLU A 31 -11.56 -13.89 -3.88
N ASN A 32 -11.71 -14.33 -5.12
CA ASN A 32 -10.73 -14.10 -6.18
C ASN A 32 -10.83 -12.75 -6.90
N GLN A 33 -11.74 -11.88 -6.50
CA GLN A 33 -11.83 -10.55 -7.11
C GLN A 33 -11.99 -9.45 -6.08
N MET A 34 -11.02 -9.33 -5.21
CA MET A 34 -10.85 -8.04 -4.55
C MET A 34 -10.44 -7.05 -5.64
N ARG A 35 -11.37 -6.19 -6.00
CA ARG A 35 -11.14 -5.19 -7.05
C ARG A 35 -10.02 -4.25 -6.60
N GLU A 36 -9.17 -3.86 -7.52
CA GLU A 36 -8.12 -2.86 -7.30
C GLU A 36 -8.65 -1.62 -6.55
N SER A 37 -9.87 -1.18 -6.87
CA SER A 37 -10.52 -0.06 -6.18
C SER A 37 -10.78 -0.30 -4.69
N THR A 38 -11.00 -1.54 -4.27
CA THR A 38 -11.18 -1.89 -2.85
C THR A 38 -9.85 -1.81 -2.11
N ILE A 39 -8.80 -2.34 -2.71
CA ILE A 39 -7.43 -2.28 -2.18
C ILE A 39 -6.99 -0.82 -2.07
N GLU A 40 -7.27 -0.01 -3.10
CA GLU A 40 -6.95 1.42 -3.13
C GLU A 40 -7.63 2.18 -1.98
N LYS A 41 -8.93 1.98 -1.78
CA LYS A 41 -9.67 2.60 -0.68
C LYS A 41 -9.11 2.22 0.69
N HIS A 42 -8.76 0.96 0.85
CA HIS A 42 -8.19 0.46 2.09
C HIS A 42 -6.80 1.07 2.34
N LEU A 43 -5.95 1.12 1.32
CA LEU A 43 -4.64 1.77 1.39
C LEU A 43 -4.76 3.24 1.84
N VAL A 44 -5.62 4.01 1.18
CA VAL A 44 -5.84 5.43 1.52
C VAL A 44 -6.30 5.59 2.96
N LYS A 45 -7.22 4.75 3.41
CA LYS A 45 -7.71 4.75 4.81
C LYS A 45 -6.57 4.49 5.79
N VAL A 46 -5.81 3.42 5.62
CA VAL A 46 -4.73 3.02 6.53
C VAL A 46 -3.62 4.06 6.58
N VAL A 47 -3.22 4.60 5.43
CA VAL A 47 -2.21 5.66 5.35
C VAL A 47 -2.68 6.91 6.12
N ARG A 48 -3.92 7.33 5.93
CA ARG A 48 -4.50 8.47 6.64
C ARG A 48 -4.53 8.24 8.15
N GLU A 49 -5.00 7.08 8.59
CA GLU A 49 -5.03 6.71 10.02
C GLU A 49 -3.65 6.64 10.64
N SER A 50 -2.63 6.36 9.83
CA SER A 50 -1.23 6.37 10.23
C SER A 50 -0.57 7.75 10.20
N GLY A 51 -1.34 8.79 9.91
CA GLY A 51 -0.86 10.19 9.89
C GLY A 51 -0.20 10.59 8.57
N GLY A 52 -0.34 9.80 7.52
CA GLY A 52 0.25 10.05 6.20
C GLY A 52 -0.76 10.51 5.15
N LEU A 53 -0.25 10.68 3.95
CA LEU A 53 -1.02 11.04 2.75
C LEU A 53 -0.76 10.02 1.64
N ALA A 54 -1.81 9.52 1.01
CA ALA A 54 -1.73 8.68 -0.18
C ALA A 54 -2.18 9.49 -1.40
N ILE A 55 -1.23 10.04 -2.10
CA ILE A 55 -1.47 10.93 -3.24
C ILE A 55 -1.58 10.11 -4.52
N LYS A 56 -2.64 10.32 -5.30
CA LYS A 56 -2.77 9.70 -6.63
C LYS A 56 -1.80 10.35 -7.60
N LEU A 57 -0.97 9.53 -8.24
CA LEU A 57 -0.04 10.01 -9.23
C LEU A 57 -0.65 9.98 -10.63
N VAL A 58 -0.54 11.10 -11.31
CA VAL A 58 -0.87 11.26 -12.72
C VAL A 58 0.28 11.99 -13.39
N SER A 59 0.93 11.35 -14.36
CA SER A 59 2.05 11.95 -15.06
C SER A 59 1.88 11.75 -16.57
N PRO A 60 1.33 12.73 -17.29
CA PRO A 60 1.13 12.62 -18.74
C PRO A 60 2.43 12.43 -19.52
N GLY A 61 3.52 13.02 -19.05
CA GLY A 61 4.83 12.96 -19.71
C GLY A 61 5.68 11.75 -19.34
N TRP A 62 5.23 10.89 -18.40
CA TRP A 62 6.00 9.75 -17.93
C TRP A 62 5.10 8.55 -17.63
N ALA A 63 4.77 7.80 -18.68
CA ALA A 63 3.90 6.63 -18.56
C ALA A 63 4.51 5.52 -17.71
N GLY A 64 3.64 4.72 -17.08
CA GLY A 64 4.04 3.58 -16.24
C GLY A 64 4.49 3.95 -14.82
N ILE A 65 4.27 5.20 -14.41
CA ILE A 65 4.49 5.63 -13.02
C ILE A 65 3.57 4.85 -12.07
N PRO A 66 4.00 4.53 -10.84
CA PRO A 66 3.13 3.91 -9.83
C PRO A 66 1.87 4.72 -9.51
N ASP A 67 0.80 4.05 -9.10
CA ASP A 67 -0.53 4.66 -8.90
C ASP A 67 -0.58 5.68 -7.77
N ARG A 68 0.18 5.44 -6.69
CA ARG A 68 0.15 6.23 -5.47
C ARG A 68 1.54 6.61 -4.98
N LEU A 69 1.65 7.82 -4.48
CA LEU A 69 2.76 8.29 -3.66
C LEU A 69 2.31 8.32 -2.20
N ILE A 70 3.02 7.60 -1.36
CA ILE A 70 2.77 7.56 0.08
C ILE A 70 3.77 8.48 0.77
N LEU A 71 3.24 9.45 1.49
CA LEU A 71 4.01 10.35 2.35
C LEU A 71 3.68 10.05 3.81
N MET A 72 4.69 9.73 4.59
CA MET A 72 4.55 9.39 6.00
C MET A 72 5.29 10.39 6.90
N PRO A 73 4.87 10.52 8.18
CA PRO A 73 5.57 11.37 9.14
C PRO A 73 7.07 11.08 9.18
N GLY A 74 7.87 12.13 9.40
CA GLY A 74 9.33 12.02 9.42
C GLY A 74 9.98 12.09 8.04
N GLY A 75 9.26 12.57 7.02
CA GLY A 75 9.79 12.71 5.65
C GLY A 75 9.96 11.39 4.91
N ARG A 76 9.30 10.33 5.36
CA ARG A 76 9.34 9.02 4.71
C ARG A 76 8.41 8.99 3.51
N LEU A 77 8.86 8.33 2.46
CA LEU A 77 8.19 8.32 1.16
C LEU A 77 8.31 6.94 0.53
N ALA A 78 7.23 6.49 -0.11
CA ALA A 78 7.24 5.29 -0.93
C ALA A 78 6.25 5.42 -2.10
N PHE A 79 6.52 4.68 -3.16
CA PHE A 79 5.60 4.53 -4.29
C PHE A 79 4.84 3.21 -4.15
N VAL A 80 3.59 3.20 -4.56
CA VAL A 80 2.75 2.00 -4.53
C VAL A 80 2.06 1.82 -5.86
N GLU A 81 2.25 0.66 -6.46
CA GLU A 81 1.47 0.17 -7.60
C GLU A 81 0.40 -0.79 -7.10
N LEU A 82 -0.84 -0.51 -7.45
CA LEU A 82 -1.99 -1.32 -7.08
C LEU A 82 -2.38 -2.24 -8.24
N LYS A 83 -2.75 -3.46 -7.91
CA LYS A 83 -3.28 -4.43 -8.86
C LYS A 83 -4.43 -5.23 -8.25
N ALA A 84 -5.33 -5.69 -9.08
CA ALA A 84 -6.27 -6.72 -8.68
C ALA A 84 -5.50 -8.02 -8.39
N LEU A 85 -6.03 -8.84 -7.49
CA LEU A 85 -5.42 -10.10 -7.10
C LEU A 85 -5.09 -10.98 -8.32
N GLY A 86 -3.85 -11.45 -8.38
CA GLY A 86 -3.35 -12.31 -9.45
C GLY A 86 -2.96 -11.59 -10.74
N HIS A 87 -3.10 -10.27 -10.81
CA HIS A 87 -2.62 -9.48 -11.94
C HIS A 87 -1.15 -9.11 -11.78
N THR A 88 -0.41 -9.11 -12.86
CA THR A 88 1.02 -8.80 -12.89
C THR A 88 1.29 -7.37 -13.35
N LEU A 89 2.50 -6.88 -13.06
CA LEU A 89 2.98 -5.62 -13.57
C LEU A 89 3.19 -5.68 -15.08
N ARG A 90 2.83 -4.62 -15.78
CA ARG A 90 3.17 -4.45 -17.20
C ARG A 90 4.69 -4.18 -17.34
N PRO A 91 5.31 -4.54 -18.48
CA PRO A 91 6.75 -4.34 -18.67
C PRO A 91 7.24 -2.91 -18.39
N LEU A 92 6.45 -1.90 -18.79
CA LEU A 92 6.78 -0.50 -18.53
C LEU A 92 6.73 -0.16 -17.03
N GLN A 93 5.78 -0.71 -16.29
CA GLN A 93 5.69 -0.54 -14.83
C GLN A 93 6.89 -1.18 -14.12
N VAL A 94 7.32 -2.36 -14.57
CA VAL A 94 8.54 -3.01 -14.07
C VAL A 94 9.77 -2.13 -14.32
N ARG A 95 9.87 -1.55 -15.51
CA ARG A 95 10.96 -0.63 -15.84
C ARG A 95 10.96 0.61 -14.94
N ARG A 96 9.80 1.23 -14.71
CA ARG A 96 9.67 2.40 -13.83
C ARG A 96 10.02 2.06 -12.38
N LYS A 97 9.55 0.91 -11.90
CA LYS A 97 9.91 0.41 -10.58
C LYS A 97 11.43 0.34 -10.42
N ARG A 98 12.13 -0.30 -11.35
CA ARG A 98 13.59 -0.41 -11.33
C ARG A 98 14.30 0.94 -11.36
N GLN A 99 13.79 1.90 -12.16
CA GLN A 99 14.34 3.24 -12.23
C GLN A 99 14.23 3.98 -10.89
N LEU A 100 13.08 3.91 -10.25
CA LEU A 100 12.83 4.54 -8.94
C LEU A 100 13.65 3.88 -7.83
N GLU A 101 13.73 2.55 -7.81
CA GLU A 101 14.55 1.81 -6.85
C GLU A 101 16.05 2.11 -7.01
N ALA A 102 16.53 2.28 -8.23
CA ALA A 102 17.92 2.67 -8.51
C ALA A 102 18.25 4.06 -7.97
N LEU A 103 17.26 4.95 -7.83
CA LEU A 103 17.41 6.26 -7.21
C LEU A 103 17.30 6.21 -5.67
N GLY A 104 17.04 5.05 -5.09
CA GLY A 104 16.95 4.86 -3.65
C GLY A 104 15.51 4.95 -3.09
N PHE A 105 14.49 5.05 -3.94
CA PHE A 105 13.10 5.06 -3.50
C PHE A 105 12.53 3.65 -3.36
N SER A 106 11.68 3.45 -2.36
CA SER A 106 10.95 2.20 -2.20
C SER A 106 9.71 2.18 -3.10
N VAL A 107 9.53 1.10 -3.83
CA VAL A 107 8.37 0.88 -4.69
C VAL A 107 7.71 -0.45 -4.32
N TYR A 108 6.48 -0.38 -3.85
CA TYR A 108 5.70 -1.54 -3.45
C TYR A 108 4.69 -1.91 -4.52
N TYR A 109 4.50 -3.20 -4.68
CA TYR A 109 3.41 -3.78 -5.44
C TYR A 109 2.39 -4.37 -4.47
N VAL A 110 1.13 -3.99 -4.59
CA VAL A 110 0.06 -4.39 -3.68
C VAL A 110 -1.12 -4.92 -4.47
N ASP A 111 -1.44 -6.19 -4.28
CA ASP A 111 -2.60 -6.87 -4.87
C ASP A 111 -3.54 -7.46 -3.82
N SER A 112 -3.27 -7.22 -2.54
CA SER A 112 -4.06 -7.68 -1.41
C SER A 112 -4.05 -6.67 -0.27
N VAL A 113 -5.19 -6.50 0.41
CA VAL A 113 -5.29 -5.68 1.62
C VAL A 113 -4.40 -6.18 2.76
N MET A 114 -4.10 -7.49 2.78
CA MET A 114 -3.24 -8.12 3.79
C MET A 114 -1.79 -7.60 3.75
N GLN A 115 -1.33 -7.09 2.62
CA GLN A 115 0.02 -6.58 2.45
C GLN A 115 0.19 -5.15 3.00
N ILE A 116 -0.89 -4.40 3.15
CA ILE A 116 -0.84 -2.96 3.45
C ILE A 116 -0.23 -2.70 4.82
N GLY A 117 -0.63 -3.44 5.84
CA GLY A 117 -0.11 -3.26 7.21
C GLY A 117 1.41 -3.45 7.30
N GLY A 118 1.93 -4.52 6.72
CA GLY A 118 3.36 -4.80 6.66
C GLY A 118 4.14 -3.74 5.88
N MET A 119 3.60 -3.32 4.74
CA MET A 119 4.18 -2.26 3.93
C MET A 119 4.30 -0.93 4.71
N ILE A 120 3.24 -0.50 5.38
CA ILE A 120 3.27 0.73 6.19
C ILE A 120 4.32 0.61 7.31
N SER A 121 4.41 -0.55 7.98
CA SER A 121 5.43 -0.80 8.98
C SER A 121 6.85 -0.67 8.44
N GLU A 122 7.12 -1.20 7.24
CA GLU A 122 8.43 -1.05 6.58
C GLU A 122 8.73 0.40 6.24
N ILE A 123 7.78 1.15 5.68
CA ILE A 123 7.97 2.57 5.35
C ILE A 123 8.28 3.38 6.61
N CYS A 124 7.61 3.09 7.71
CA CYS A 124 7.82 3.79 8.98
C CYS A 124 9.14 3.41 9.67
N ALA A 125 9.69 2.24 9.39
CA ALA A 125 10.95 1.76 9.96
C ALA A 125 12.18 2.23 9.19
N SER A 126 12.00 2.68 7.96
CA SER A 126 13.10 3.10 7.07
C SER A 126 13.68 4.48 7.40
#